data_4430829f3b76457679b38691b7d025a5
#
_entry.id   4430829f3b76457679b38691b7d025a5
#
_cell.length_a   1.000
_cell.length_b   1.000
_cell.length_c   1.000
_cell.angle_alpha   90.00
_cell.angle_beta   90.00
_cell.angle_gamma   90.00
#
_symmetry.space_group_name_H-M   'P 1'
#
loop_
_entity.id
_entity.type
_entity.pdbx_description
1 polymer ?
#
loop_
_entity_poly.entity_id
_entity_poly.type
_entity_poly.pdbx_seq_one_letter_code
_entity_poly.pdbx_strand_id
1 'polypeptide(L)'
;MSVFRDLVNIWKSEDNLSQAWSESNDMLHLSHEMFNDAVEALRSGEKNKVIKSIKLRDEKINDYHREIRKKVVTYYSVSKDVTNIDSGLVLINTVVDIERIGDYSKNILDLAKNYPKKFLAEKFSEDLRTIETTVIDRFSSTIKAVEDMDENLADELIASYRNDLGKISDKLVAASISGDVEIGKENKTASVALYARYLKRIGAHLKNITSLVVNPFESIGYIK
;
A
#
# COMPACT_ATOMS: atom_id res chain seq x y z
N MET A 1 26.13 -4.24 6.23
CA MET A 1 25.54 -3.35 7.26
C MET A 1 24.12 -3.03 6.78
N SER A 2 23.16 -3.12 7.66
CA SER A 2 21.75 -2.86 7.29
C SER A 2 21.59 -1.37 7.06
N VAL A 3 21.20 -0.93 5.86
CA VAL A 3 20.76 0.44 5.50
C VAL A 3 19.76 0.97 6.53
N PHE A 4 19.03 0.05 7.10
CA PHE A 4 18.05 0.27 8.14
C PHE A 4 18.63 0.77 9.49
N ARG A 5 19.81 0.28 9.89
CA ARG A 5 20.51 0.80 11.09
C ARG A 5 20.96 2.24 10.89
N ASP A 6 21.29 2.59 9.65
CA ASP A 6 21.66 3.95 9.28
C ASP A 6 20.44 4.88 9.26
N LEU A 7 19.27 4.39 8.82
CA LEU A 7 17.97 5.09 8.96
C LEU A 7 17.63 5.39 10.42
N VAL A 8 17.87 4.46 11.35
CA VAL A 8 17.65 4.68 12.81
C VAL A 8 18.57 5.77 13.35
N ASN A 9 19.82 5.84 12.89
CA ASN A 9 20.76 6.86 13.32
C ASN A 9 20.37 8.25 12.77
N ILE A 10 19.86 8.31 11.55
CA ILE A 10 19.30 9.51 10.92
C ILE A 10 18.06 9.99 11.67
N TRP A 11 17.24 9.07 12.15
CA TRP A 11 16.02 9.39 12.92
C TRP A 11 16.28 10.16 14.23
N LYS A 12 17.51 10.10 14.74
CA LYS A 12 17.93 10.83 15.94
C LYS A 12 18.52 12.20 15.66
N SER A 13 18.68 12.58 14.39
CA SER A 13 19.15 13.90 13.97
C SER A 13 17.96 14.83 13.68
N GLU A 14 18.08 16.12 13.97
CA GLU A 14 17.06 17.14 13.64
C GLU A 14 17.20 17.66 12.20
N ASP A 15 17.64 16.83 11.26
CA ASP A 15 17.88 17.24 9.89
C ASP A 15 16.70 16.97 8.93
N ASN A 16 16.83 17.45 7.71
CA ASN A 16 15.82 17.29 6.67
C ASN A 16 15.50 15.82 6.33
N LEU A 17 16.44 14.91 6.52
CA LEU A 17 16.23 13.49 6.21
C LEU A 17 15.40 12.81 7.28
N SER A 18 15.61 13.16 8.56
CA SER A 18 14.79 12.73 9.68
C SER A 18 13.35 13.22 9.55
N GLN A 19 13.16 14.48 9.19
CA GLN A 19 11.82 15.05 8.93
C GLN A 19 11.14 14.34 7.75
N ALA A 20 11.87 14.07 6.67
CA ALA A 20 11.35 13.36 5.52
C ALA A 20 10.90 11.93 5.87
N TRP A 21 11.62 11.24 6.76
CA TRP A 21 11.22 9.93 7.27
C TRP A 21 9.93 10.02 8.12
N SER A 22 9.85 10.95 9.06
CA SER A 22 8.63 11.16 9.86
C SER A 22 7.41 11.44 8.97
N GLU A 23 7.56 12.31 7.97
CA GLU A 23 6.49 12.61 7.02
C GLU A 23 6.11 11.40 6.15
N SER A 24 7.05 10.47 5.87
CA SER A 24 6.71 9.24 5.16
C SER A 24 5.84 8.30 6.01
N ASN A 25 6.02 8.28 7.32
CA ASN A 25 5.14 7.56 8.23
C ASN A 25 3.74 8.19 8.28
N ASP A 26 3.66 9.53 8.38
CA ASP A 26 2.37 10.24 8.30
C ASP A 26 1.63 9.95 6.97
N MET A 27 2.38 9.93 5.86
CA MET A 27 1.87 9.57 4.55
C MET A 27 1.35 8.13 4.51
N LEU A 28 2.05 7.19 5.14
CA LEU A 28 1.65 5.78 5.23
C LEU A 28 0.36 5.61 6.04
N HIS A 29 0.26 6.28 7.18
CA HIS A 29 -0.97 6.30 7.99
C HIS A 29 -2.15 6.89 7.22
N LEU A 30 -1.97 8.02 6.55
CA LEU A 30 -3.03 8.65 5.75
C LEU A 30 -3.50 7.71 4.61
N SER A 31 -2.57 7.00 3.98
CA SER A 31 -2.89 6.00 2.95
C SER A 31 -3.65 4.81 3.52
N HIS A 32 -3.33 4.38 4.75
CA HIS A 32 -4.06 3.34 5.48
C HIS A 32 -5.50 3.75 5.78
N GLU A 33 -5.71 4.94 6.32
CA GLU A 33 -7.05 5.49 6.56
C GLU A 33 -7.85 5.58 5.26
N MET A 34 -7.24 6.11 4.19
CA MET A 34 -7.89 6.23 2.89
C MET A 34 -8.29 4.87 2.31
N PHE A 35 -7.44 3.85 2.46
CA PHE A 35 -7.71 2.49 2.01
C PHE A 35 -8.90 1.87 2.78
N ASN A 36 -8.90 1.97 4.11
CA ASN A 36 -9.98 1.43 4.94
C ASN A 36 -11.33 2.08 4.59
N ASP A 37 -11.36 3.40 4.46
CA ASP A 37 -12.57 4.12 4.07
C ASP A 37 -13.02 3.79 2.64
N ALA A 38 -12.09 3.51 1.73
CA ALA A 38 -12.42 3.08 0.37
C ALA A 38 -13.06 1.68 0.35
N VAL A 39 -12.55 0.75 1.14
CA VAL A 39 -13.14 -0.59 1.32
C VAL A 39 -14.54 -0.48 1.93
N GLU A 40 -14.70 0.32 2.98
CA GLU A 40 -15.99 0.54 3.61
C GLU A 40 -16.99 1.17 2.63
N ALA A 41 -16.61 2.20 1.89
CA ALA A 41 -17.45 2.84 0.89
C ALA A 41 -17.94 1.87 -0.19
N LEU A 42 -17.08 0.95 -0.64
CA LEU A 42 -17.46 -0.10 -1.58
C LEU A 42 -18.44 -1.10 -0.98
N ARG A 43 -18.26 -1.48 0.30
CA ARG A 43 -19.08 -2.48 0.98
C ARG A 43 -20.43 -1.92 1.43
N SER A 44 -20.47 -0.67 1.85
CA SER A 44 -21.71 -0.02 2.30
C SER A 44 -22.58 0.51 1.15
N GLY A 45 -21.97 0.79 -0.01
CA GLY A 45 -22.62 1.48 -1.13
C GLY A 45 -22.79 2.96 -0.85
N GLU A 46 -21.72 3.62 -0.40
CA GLU A 46 -21.73 5.01 0.04
C GLU A 46 -22.12 6.02 -1.06
N LYS A 47 -22.62 7.17 -0.59
CA LYS A 47 -23.03 8.27 -1.49
C LYS A 47 -21.83 8.94 -2.14
N ASN A 48 -22.00 9.41 -3.37
CA ASN A 48 -20.96 10.11 -4.13
C ASN A 48 -20.28 11.27 -3.38
N LYS A 49 -20.98 11.95 -2.45
CA LYS A 49 -20.40 13.03 -1.64
C LYS A 49 -19.31 12.50 -0.69
N VAL A 50 -19.56 11.36 -0.04
CA VAL A 50 -18.60 10.70 0.85
C VAL A 50 -17.41 10.19 0.04
N ILE A 51 -17.67 9.49 -1.06
CA ILE A 51 -16.61 9.01 -1.98
C ILE A 51 -15.69 10.18 -2.44
N LYS A 52 -16.26 11.31 -2.80
CA LYS A 52 -15.47 12.49 -3.18
C LYS A 52 -14.61 13.03 -2.03
N SER A 53 -15.13 13.08 -0.80
CA SER A 53 -14.36 13.57 0.34
C SER A 53 -13.19 12.65 0.69
N ILE A 54 -13.35 11.33 0.55
CA ILE A 54 -12.24 10.37 0.75
C ILE A 54 -11.17 10.57 -0.34
N LYS A 55 -11.59 10.74 -1.61
CA LYS A 55 -10.67 10.97 -2.73
C LYS A 55 -9.79 12.22 -2.57
N LEU A 56 -10.26 13.26 -1.88
CA LEU A 56 -9.45 14.46 -1.64
C LEU A 56 -8.21 14.21 -0.78
N ARG A 57 -8.18 13.11 0.00
CA ARG A 57 -6.97 12.73 0.76
C ARG A 57 -5.78 12.41 -0.14
N ASP A 58 -6.03 11.98 -1.38
CA ASP A 58 -4.98 11.72 -2.35
C ASP A 58 -4.15 12.97 -2.69
N GLU A 59 -4.77 14.16 -2.69
CA GLU A 59 -4.04 15.41 -2.89
C GLU A 59 -2.97 15.59 -1.80
N LYS A 60 -3.31 15.28 -0.54
CA LYS A 60 -2.37 15.36 0.58
C LYS A 60 -1.28 14.27 0.50
N ILE A 61 -1.63 13.07 0.06
CA ILE A 61 -0.65 11.99 -0.20
C ILE A 61 0.36 12.45 -1.27
N ASN A 62 -0.12 13.05 -2.35
CA ASN A 62 0.71 13.59 -3.41
C ASN A 62 1.58 14.78 -2.95
N ASP A 63 1.08 15.60 -2.02
CA ASP A 63 1.86 16.69 -1.42
C ASP A 63 3.01 16.13 -0.58
N TYR A 64 2.75 15.16 0.30
CA TYR A 64 3.79 14.45 1.04
C TYR A 64 4.85 13.84 0.11
N HIS A 65 4.42 13.14 -0.94
CA HIS A 65 5.32 12.55 -1.93
C HIS A 65 6.28 13.59 -2.54
N ARG A 66 5.76 14.77 -2.92
CA ARG A 66 6.59 15.85 -3.50
C ARG A 66 7.56 16.46 -2.48
N GLU A 67 7.05 16.79 -1.29
CA GLU A 67 7.86 17.45 -0.26
C GLU A 67 8.96 16.54 0.30
N ILE A 68 8.67 15.26 0.52
CA ILE A 68 9.66 14.28 0.98
C ILE A 68 10.79 14.15 -0.05
N ARG A 69 10.47 14.00 -1.32
CA ARG A 69 11.48 13.92 -2.40
C ARG A 69 12.32 15.18 -2.47
N LYS A 70 11.72 16.35 -2.32
CA LYS A 70 12.41 17.64 -2.29
C LYS A 70 13.37 17.73 -1.09
N LYS A 71 12.93 17.31 0.09
CA LYS A 71 13.78 17.28 1.31
C LYS A 71 15.00 16.38 1.14
N VAL A 72 14.81 15.16 0.60
CA VAL A 72 15.92 14.24 0.33
C VAL A 72 16.93 14.85 -0.64
N VAL A 73 16.48 15.42 -1.76
CA VAL A 73 17.37 16.08 -2.74
C VAL A 73 18.09 17.28 -2.11
N THR A 74 17.35 18.11 -1.34
CA THR A 74 17.94 19.28 -0.67
C THR A 74 19.00 18.86 0.34
N TYR A 75 18.75 17.82 1.14
CA TYR A 75 19.69 17.31 2.12
C TYR A 75 21.04 16.98 1.45
N TYR A 76 21.04 16.12 0.42
CA TYR A 76 22.28 15.70 -0.24
C TYR A 76 22.94 16.83 -1.06
N SER A 77 22.17 17.80 -1.53
CA SER A 77 22.71 18.95 -2.25
C SER A 77 23.46 19.93 -1.34
N VAL A 78 23.03 20.05 -0.08
CA VAL A 78 23.57 21.01 0.89
C VAL A 78 24.65 20.37 1.76
N SER A 79 24.40 19.20 2.31
CA SER A 79 25.34 18.50 3.21
C SER A 79 26.62 18.08 2.53
N LYS A 80 26.57 17.79 1.21
CA LYS A 80 27.65 17.14 0.44
C LYS A 80 28.11 15.80 1.05
N ASP A 81 27.40 15.31 2.06
CA ASP A 81 27.66 14.02 2.68
C ASP A 81 26.83 12.95 1.97
N VAL A 82 27.53 12.04 1.32
CA VAL A 82 26.94 10.92 0.58
C VAL A 82 27.02 9.59 1.35
N THR A 83 27.47 9.62 2.60
CA THR A 83 27.71 8.41 3.39
C THR A 83 26.44 7.56 3.55
N ASN A 84 25.27 8.22 3.60
CA ASN A 84 23.97 7.60 3.79
C ASN A 84 23.05 7.77 2.57
N ILE A 85 23.60 7.83 1.35
CA ILE A 85 22.81 8.06 0.14
C ILE A 85 21.76 6.94 -0.06
N ASP A 86 22.08 5.72 0.32
CA ASP A 86 21.18 4.57 0.26
C ASP A 86 19.89 4.82 1.06
N SER A 87 19.99 5.47 2.23
CA SER A 87 18.84 5.82 3.06
C SER A 87 17.90 6.80 2.35
N GLY A 88 18.43 7.80 1.67
CA GLY A 88 17.64 8.73 0.87
C GLY A 88 16.97 8.06 -0.34
N LEU A 89 17.68 7.14 -1.01
CA LEU A 89 17.13 6.38 -2.13
C LEU A 89 16.03 5.41 -1.65
N VAL A 90 16.22 4.77 -0.50
CA VAL A 90 15.19 3.96 0.16
C VAL A 90 13.94 4.79 0.40
N LEU A 91 14.08 5.98 1.00
CA LEU A 91 12.95 6.86 1.29
C LEU A 91 12.20 7.30 0.02
N ILE A 92 12.93 7.65 -1.05
CA ILE A 92 12.32 7.98 -2.34
C ILE A 92 11.50 6.81 -2.90
N ASN A 93 12.00 5.58 -2.81
CA ASN A 93 11.27 4.39 -3.25
C ASN A 93 10.05 4.12 -2.38
N THR A 94 10.18 4.28 -1.05
CA THR A 94 9.09 4.10 -0.10
C THR A 94 7.90 5.00 -0.41
N VAL A 95 8.13 6.29 -0.61
CA VAL A 95 7.03 7.23 -0.88
C VAL A 95 6.36 6.98 -2.22
N VAL A 96 7.05 6.40 -3.20
CA VAL A 96 6.44 5.94 -4.45
C VAL A 96 5.49 4.77 -4.17
N ASP A 97 5.90 3.77 -3.38
CA ASP A 97 5.04 2.64 -3.03
C ASP A 97 3.80 3.10 -2.23
N ILE A 98 3.96 4.06 -1.31
CA ILE A 98 2.83 4.61 -0.54
C ILE A 98 1.86 5.37 -1.46
N GLU A 99 2.36 6.19 -2.38
CA GLU A 99 1.53 6.91 -3.35
C GLU A 99 0.74 5.94 -4.23
N ARG A 100 1.35 4.83 -4.67
CA ARG A 100 0.65 3.79 -5.43
C ARG A 100 -0.48 3.12 -4.64
N ILE A 101 -0.34 2.97 -3.33
CA ILE A 101 -1.44 2.50 -2.48
C ILE A 101 -2.60 3.51 -2.51
N GLY A 102 -2.32 4.81 -2.43
CA GLY A 102 -3.31 5.87 -2.59
C GLY A 102 -4.03 5.78 -3.94
N ASP A 103 -3.30 5.61 -5.05
CA ASP A 103 -3.86 5.41 -6.39
C ASP A 103 -4.82 4.21 -6.46
N TYR A 104 -4.43 3.06 -5.89
CA TYR A 104 -5.32 1.89 -5.86
C TYR A 104 -6.53 2.09 -4.96
N SER A 105 -6.40 2.85 -3.87
CA SER A 105 -7.54 3.25 -3.03
C SER A 105 -8.53 4.13 -3.80
N LYS A 106 -8.06 5.05 -4.64
CA LYS A 106 -8.93 5.79 -5.58
C LYS A 106 -9.65 4.88 -6.56
N ASN A 107 -8.96 3.87 -7.09
CA ASN A 107 -9.56 2.90 -8.00
C ASN A 107 -10.68 2.11 -7.32
N ILE A 108 -10.52 1.75 -6.03
CA ILE A 108 -11.59 1.13 -5.22
C ILE A 108 -12.77 2.09 -5.05
N LEU A 109 -12.52 3.39 -4.80
CA LEU A 109 -13.55 4.41 -4.71
C LEU A 109 -14.27 4.66 -6.05
N ASP A 110 -13.55 4.55 -7.18
CA ASP A 110 -14.17 4.62 -8.51
C ASP A 110 -15.06 3.39 -8.77
N LEU A 111 -14.63 2.22 -8.30
CA LEU A 111 -15.46 1.03 -8.34
C LEU A 111 -16.73 1.23 -7.49
N ALA A 112 -16.61 1.73 -6.25
CA ALA A 112 -17.73 2.05 -5.38
C ALA A 112 -18.72 3.06 -6.02
N LYS A 113 -18.19 4.10 -6.68
CA LYS A 113 -18.99 5.12 -7.38
C LYS A 113 -19.77 4.54 -8.55
N ASN A 114 -19.16 3.65 -9.33
CA ASN A 114 -19.79 3.05 -10.51
C ASN A 114 -20.64 1.81 -10.17
N TYR A 115 -20.55 1.31 -8.94
CA TYR A 115 -21.36 0.22 -8.40
C TYR A 115 -22.15 0.72 -7.18
N PRO A 116 -23.24 1.49 -7.37
CA PRO A 116 -23.93 2.25 -6.30
C PRO A 116 -24.76 1.40 -5.34
N LYS A 117 -24.61 0.11 -5.39
CA LYS A 117 -25.25 -0.86 -4.49
C LYS A 117 -24.16 -1.51 -3.63
N LYS A 118 -24.56 -2.12 -2.51
CA LYS A 118 -23.64 -2.95 -1.72
C LYS A 118 -22.93 -3.96 -2.61
N PHE A 119 -21.60 -3.92 -2.57
CA PHE A 119 -20.80 -4.84 -3.36
C PHE A 119 -20.87 -6.25 -2.77
N LEU A 120 -21.67 -7.10 -3.41
CA LEU A 120 -21.88 -8.50 -3.03
C LEU A 120 -21.37 -9.38 -4.17
N ALA A 121 -20.37 -10.20 -3.87
CA ALA A 121 -19.70 -11.04 -4.85
C ALA A 121 -20.21 -12.49 -4.89
N GLU A 122 -21.31 -12.81 -4.20
CA GLU A 122 -21.95 -14.15 -4.16
C GLU A 122 -20.93 -15.31 -4.03
N LYS A 123 -20.70 -16.07 -5.11
CA LYS A 123 -19.78 -17.24 -5.13
C LYS A 123 -18.33 -16.90 -4.79
N PHE A 124 -17.90 -15.66 -5.01
CA PHE A 124 -16.53 -15.19 -4.67
C PHE A 124 -16.48 -14.42 -3.34
N SER A 125 -17.59 -14.37 -2.61
CA SER A 125 -17.67 -13.55 -1.40
C SER A 125 -16.65 -13.98 -0.33
N GLU A 126 -16.39 -15.27 -0.20
CA GLU A 126 -15.43 -15.81 0.77
C GLU A 126 -13.99 -15.50 0.35
N ASP A 127 -13.60 -15.86 -0.88
CA ASP A 127 -12.26 -15.56 -1.40
C ASP A 127 -11.96 -14.05 -1.38
N LEU A 128 -12.92 -13.20 -1.79
CA LEU A 128 -12.77 -11.74 -1.73
C LEU A 128 -12.68 -11.21 -0.30
N ARG A 129 -13.47 -11.74 0.63
CA ARG A 129 -13.40 -11.37 2.04
C ARG A 129 -12.03 -11.75 2.62
N THR A 130 -11.54 -12.94 2.29
CA THR A 130 -10.24 -13.43 2.74
C THR A 130 -9.14 -12.47 2.30
N ILE A 131 -9.03 -12.16 1.00
CA ILE A 131 -7.96 -11.25 0.54
C ILE A 131 -8.13 -9.82 1.05
N GLU A 132 -9.35 -9.33 1.21
CA GLU A 132 -9.66 -8.00 1.78
C GLU A 132 -9.17 -7.91 3.23
N THR A 133 -9.60 -8.86 4.08
CA THR A 133 -9.16 -8.92 5.48
C THR A 133 -7.65 -9.06 5.56
N THR A 134 -7.06 -9.95 4.74
CA THR A 134 -5.61 -10.13 4.69
C THR A 134 -4.87 -8.83 4.34
N VAL A 135 -5.39 -8.01 3.41
CA VAL A 135 -4.73 -6.73 3.07
C VAL A 135 -4.89 -5.71 4.19
N ILE A 136 -6.06 -5.64 4.84
CA ILE A 136 -6.30 -4.76 5.99
C ILE A 136 -5.34 -5.08 7.13
N ASP A 137 -5.23 -6.35 7.51
CA ASP A 137 -4.35 -6.81 8.58
C ASP A 137 -2.89 -6.60 8.23
N ARG A 138 -2.51 -6.90 6.98
CA ARG A 138 -1.16 -6.68 6.46
C ARG A 138 -0.77 -5.21 6.47
N PHE A 139 -1.71 -4.30 6.17
CA PHE A 139 -1.42 -2.87 6.21
C PHE A 139 -1.04 -2.43 7.62
N SER A 140 -1.87 -2.77 8.60
CA SER A 140 -1.61 -2.47 10.02
C SER A 140 -0.30 -3.09 10.50
N SER A 141 -0.04 -4.35 10.11
CA SER A 141 1.20 -5.06 10.46
C SER A 141 2.43 -4.46 9.77
N THR A 142 2.31 -3.97 8.53
CA THR A 142 3.39 -3.27 7.84
C THR A 142 3.76 -1.97 8.55
N ILE A 143 2.76 -1.17 8.95
CA ILE A 143 3.01 0.05 9.74
C ILE A 143 3.78 -0.31 11.01
N LYS A 144 3.30 -1.32 11.76
CA LYS A 144 3.96 -1.76 12.98
C LYS A 144 5.39 -2.23 12.73
N ALA A 145 5.62 -3.07 11.71
CA ALA A 145 6.96 -3.58 11.38
C ALA A 145 7.94 -2.44 11.06
N VAL A 146 7.46 -1.39 10.38
CA VAL A 146 8.28 -0.22 10.01
C VAL A 146 8.54 0.68 11.23
N GLU A 147 7.54 0.97 12.04
CA GLU A 147 7.67 1.86 13.21
C GLU A 147 8.49 1.23 14.33
N ASP A 148 8.25 -0.06 14.63
CA ASP A 148 8.94 -0.80 15.69
C ASP A 148 10.28 -1.39 15.23
N MET A 149 10.60 -1.32 13.93
CA MET A 149 11.79 -1.90 13.35
C MET A 149 11.84 -3.44 13.56
N ASP A 150 10.67 -4.09 13.47
CA ASP A 150 10.51 -5.51 13.77
C ASP A 150 10.88 -6.38 12.55
N GLU A 151 12.13 -6.83 12.52
CA GLU A 151 12.67 -7.70 11.45
C GLU A 151 11.92 -9.04 11.38
N ASN A 152 11.51 -9.61 12.51
CA ASN A 152 10.80 -10.90 12.53
C ASN A 152 9.41 -10.77 11.89
N LEU A 153 8.66 -9.74 12.28
CA LEU A 153 7.36 -9.44 11.69
C LEU A 153 7.48 -9.14 10.19
N ALA A 154 8.53 -8.41 9.80
CA ALA A 154 8.79 -8.09 8.40
C ALA A 154 9.06 -9.35 7.56
N ASP A 155 9.90 -10.27 8.03
CA ASP A 155 10.19 -11.54 7.37
C ASP A 155 8.91 -12.42 7.22
N GLU A 156 8.08 -12.51 8.26
CA GLU A 156 6.80 -13.22 8.22
C GLU A 156 5.86 -12.63 7.16
N LEU A 157 5.72 -11.31 7.13
CA LEU A 157 4.88 -10.60 6.16
C LEU A 157 5.35 -10.81 4.71
N ILE A 158 6.67 -10.81 4.47
CA ILE A 158 7.23 -11.05 3.14
C ILE A 158 6.98 -12.50 2.70
N ALA A 159 7.26 -13.46 3.58
CA ALA A 159 7.13 -14.89 3.27
C ALA A 159 5.68 -15.30 2.96
N SER A 160 4.71 -14.77 3.70
CA SER A 160 3.29 -15.13 3.55
C SER A 160 2.63 -14.51 2.32
N TYR A 161 3.15 -13.40 1.76
CA TYR A 161 2.50 -12.62 0.69
C TYR A 161 1.99 -13.45 -0.50
N ARG A 162 2.81 -14.38 -1.01
CA ARG A 162 2.47 -15.15 -2.21
C ARG A 162 1.30 -16.10 -1.98
N ASN A 163 1.24 -16.71 -0.80
CA ASN A 163 0.21 -17.69 -0.47
C ASN A 163 -1.11 -17.00 -0.10
N ASP A 164 -1.03 -15.95 0.69
CA ASP A 164 -2.20 -15.30 1.28
C ASP A 164 -2.94 -14.39 0.29
N LEU A 165 -2.21 -13.72 -0.60
CA LEU A 165 -2.76 -12.75 -1.53
C LEU A 165 -2.60 -13.14 -2.99
N GLY A 166 -1.37 -13.52 -3.37
CA GLY A 166 -1.02 -13.72 -4.77
C GLY A 166 -1.90 -14.79 -5.43
N LYS A 167 -1.94 -15.97 -4.84
CA LYS A 167 -2.67 -17.13 -5.37
C LYS A 167 -4.18 -16.93 -5.40
N ILE A 168 -4.76 -16.36 -4.33
CA ILE A 168 -6.21 -16.15 -4.23
C ILE A 168 -6.67 -15.12 -5.27
N SER A 169 -5.95 -13.99 -5.37
CA SER A 169 -6.27 -12.98 -6.38
C SER A 169 -6.16 -13.52 -7.81
N ASP A 170 -5.10 -14.28 -8.11
CA ASP A 170 -4.92 -14.84 -9.46
C ASP A 170 -6.02 -15.86 -9.80
N LYS A 171 -6.45 -16.69 -8.84
CA LYS A 171 -7.61 -17.59 -8.97
C LYS A 171 -8.88 -16.82 -9.30
N LEU A 172 -9.18 -15.74 -8.56
CA LEU A 172 -10.37 -14.91 -8.78
C LEU A 172 -10.36 -14.23 -10.16
N VAL A 173 -9.22 -13.71 -10.59
CA VAL A 173 -9.07 -13.08 -11.90
C VAL A 173 -9.21 -14.10 -13.01
N ALA A 174 -8.56 -15.26 -12.89
CA ALA A 174 -8.67 -16.34 -13.89
C ALA A 174 -10.12 -16.82 -14.03
N ALA A 175 -10.82 -17.11 -12.93
CA ALA A 175 -12.22 -17.52 -12.94
C ALA A 175 -13.15 -16.45 -13.51
N SER A 176 -12.82 -15.18 -13.33
CA SER A 176 -13.56 -14.05 -13.92
C SER A 176 -13.36 -13.95 -15.45
N ILE A 177 -12.19 -14.35 -15.96
CA ILE A 177 -11.86 -14.29 -17.39
C ILE A 177 -12.42 -15.51 -18.13
N SER A 178 -12.30 -16.71 -17.55
CA SER A 178 -12.75 -17.98 -18.19
C SER A 178 -14.27 -18.06 -18.35
N GLY A 179 -15.02 -17.27 -17.60
CA GLY A 179 -16.49 -17.35 -17.59
C GLY A 179 -17.03 -18.58 -16.88
N ASP A 180 -16.18 -19.38 -16.22
CA ASP A 180 -16.57 -20.58 -15.47
C ASP A 180 -17.52 -20.28 -14.30
N VAL A 181 -17.69 -19.01 -13.99
CA VAL A 181 -18.57 -18.55 -12.94
C VAL A 181 -19.48 -17.44 -13.45
N GLU A 182 -20.75 -17.77 -13.70
CA GLU A 182 -21.78 -16.75 -13.87
C GLU A 182 -22.03 -16.02 -12.54
N ILE A 183 -21.55 -14.76 -12.45
CA ILE A 183 -21.85 -13.87 -11.34
C ILE A 183 -23.03 -12.97 -11.75
N GLY A 184 -24.24 -13.54 -11.77
CA GLY A 184 -25.46 -12.77 -12.02
C GLY A 184 -25.50 -11.95 -13.31
N LYS A 185 -26.63 -11.36 -13.61
CA LYS A 185 -26.94 -10.68 -14.89
C LYS A 185 -26.23 -9.34 -15.14
N GLU A 186 -25.43 -8.83 -14.23
CA GLU A 186 -24.87 -7.48 -14.33
C GLU A 186 -23.35 -7.51 -14.08
N ASN A 187 -22.52 -7.18 -15.06
CA ASN A 187 -21.07 -6.82 -15.00
C ASN A 187 -20.27 -7.03 -13.68
N LYS A 188 -20.77 -7.87 -12.77
CA LYS A 188 -20.21 -8.13 -11.45
C LYS A 188 -18.83 -8.80 -11.57
N THR A 189 -18.66 -9.64 -12.59
CA THR A 189 -17.42 -10.38 -12.85
C THR A 189 -16.24 -9.43 -13.05
N ALA A 190 -16.40 -8.40 -13.88
CA ALA A 190 -15.36 -7.38 -14.08
C ALA A 190 -15.04 -6.64 -12.78
N SER A 191 -16.06 -6.30 -12.00
CA SER A 191 -15.86 -5.62 -10.70
C SER A 191 -15.11 -6.47 -9.70
N VAL A 192 -15.40 -7.80 -9.64
CA VAL A 192 -14.68 -8.76 -8.80
C VAL A 192 -13.22 -8.87 -9.21
N ALA A 193 -12.96 -9.03 -10.53
CA ALA A 193 -11.61 -9.14 -11.05
C ALA A 193 -10.77 -7.87 -10.76
N LEU A 194 -11.36 -6.70 -10.98
CA LEU A 194 -10.71 -5.41 -10.69
C LEU A 194 -10.41 -5.27 -9.21
N TYR A 195 -11.39 -5.53 -8.35
CA TYR A 195 -11.21 -5.39 -6.90
C TYR A 195 -10.14 -6.35 -6.37
N ALA A 196 -10.19 -7.63 -6.76
CA ALA A 196 -9.15 -8.60 -6.40
C ALA A 196 -7.76 -8.16 -6.88
N ARG A 197 -7.69 -7.56 -8.08
CA ARG A 197 -6.44 -7.05 -8.63
C ARG A 197 -5.92 -5.84 -7.86
N TYR A 198 -6.78 -4.89 -7.47
CA TYR A 198 -6.39 -3.73 -6.68
C TYR A 198 -5.86 -4.16 -5.30
N LEU A 199 -6.55 -5.07 -4.62
CA LEU A 199 -6.10 -5.62 -3.34
C LEU A 199 -4.72 -6.30 -3.47
N LYS A 200 -4.52 -7.12 -4.50
CA LYS A 200 -3.20 -7.74 -4.77
C LYS A 200 -2.11 -6.70 -4.97
N ARG A 201 -2.40 -5.61 -5.70
CA ARG A 201 -1.41 -4.54 -5.96
C ARG A 201 -1.08 -3.76 -4.69
N ILE A 202 -2.08 -3.43 -3.87
CA ILE A 202 -1.85 -2.81 -2.56
C ILE A 202 -0.95 -3.72 -1.71
N GLY A 203 -1.29 -5.00 -1.61
CA GLY A 203 -0.44 -5.96 -0.88
C GLY A 203 0.99 -6.08 -1.42
N ALA A 204 1.20 -5.92 -2.73
CA ALA A 204 2.53 -5.91 -3.33
C ALA A 204 3.35 -4.67 -2.91
N HIS A 205 2.72 -3.49 -2.88
CA HIS A 205 3.37 -2.27 -2.41
C HIS A 205 3.66 -2.34 -0.91
N LEU A 206 2.72 -2.87 -0.10
CA LEU A 206 2.96 -3.14 1.32
C LEU A 206 4.15 -4.10 1.53
N LYS A 207 4.26 -5.17 0.72
CA LYS A 207 5.43 -6.07 0.76
C LYS A 207 6.73 -5.32 0.46
N ASN A 208 6.74 -4.43 -0.53
CA ASN A 208 7.91 -3.63 -0.83
C ASN A 208 8.30 -2.75 0.36
N ILE A 209 7.33 -2.03 0.96
CA ILE A 209 7.55 -1.21 2.15
C ILE A 209 8.07 -2.08 3.31
N THR A 210 7.45 -3.22 3.59
CA THR A 210 7.90 -4.15 4.63
C THR A 210 9.34 -4.62 4.40
N SER A 211 9.73 -4.84 3.14
CA SER A 211 11.07 -5.33 2.79
C SER A 211 12.20 -4.35 3.11
N LEU A 212 11.88 -3.07 3.35
CA LEU A 212 12.86 -2.08 3.80
C LEU A 212 13.50 -2.44 5.13
N VAL A 213 12.72 -3.11 6.00
CA VAL A 213 13.14 -3.45 7.36
C VAL A 213 14.26 -4.50 7.35
N VAL A 214 14.24 -5.42 6.38
CA VAL A 214 15.11 -6.61 6.38
C VAL A 214 16.06 -6.70 5.18
N ASN A 215 15.78 -6.00 4.08
CA ASN A 215 16.57 -6.09 2.86
C ASN A 215 17.54 -4.92 2.72
N PRO A 216 18.73 -5.14 2.13
CA PRO A 216 19.57 -4.05 1.65
C PRO A 216 18.88 -3.33 0.47
N PHE A 217 19.34 -2.11 0.16
CA PHE A 217 18.72 -1.25 -0.85
C PHE A 217 18.48 -1.97 -2.19
N GLU A 218 19.47 -2.69 -2.71
CA GLU A 218 19.42 -3.38 -3.99
C GLU A 218 18.42 -4.55 -4.04
N SER A 219 17.95 -4.99 -2.88
CA SER A 219 17.02 -6.14 -2.74
C SER A 219 15.62 -5.74 -2.26
N ILE A 220 15.32 -4.43 -2.22
CA ILE A 220 13.98 -3.95 -1.84
C ILE A 220 12.92 -4.54 -2.77
N GLY A 221 11.85 -5.09 -2.20
CA GLY A 221 10.76 -5.72 -2.93
C GLY A 221 11.01 -7.17 -3.38
N TYR A 222 12.22 -7.69 -3.22
CA TYR A 222 12.52 -9.09 -3.50
C TYR A 222 12.35 -9.97 -2.25
N ILE A 223 12.06 -11.24 -2.47
CA ILE A 223 12.09 -12.29 -1.44
C ILE A 223 13.49 -12.87 -1.47
N LYS A 224 14.15 -12.95 -0.30
CA LYS A 224 15.45 -13.62 -0.17
C LYS A 224 15.33 -15.12 -0.44
#